data_3f4bd5fa65e620e42ff60b4d899130ad
#
_entry.id   3f4bd5fa65e620e42ff60b4d899130ad
#
_cell.length_a   1.000
_cell.length_b   1.000
_cell.length_c   1.000
_cell.angle_alpha   90.00
_cell.angle_beta   90.00
_cell.angle_gamma   90.00
#
_symmetry.space_group_name_H-M   'P 1'
#
loop_
_entity.id
_entity.type
_entity.pdbx_description
1 polymer ?
#
loop_
_entity_poly.entity_id
_entity_poly.type
_entity_poly.pdbx_seq_one_letter_code
_entity_poly.pdbx_strand_id
1 'polypeptide(L)'
;YLRQVLEENGVDHSGLQIADSPTTMAIVSVDGTGERSFRFIRGADCEMVPEDVDEALAQSSKILHFGSVSLTQGVARSATIFTARAAHKAGVLVSYDPNYRPALWRTKRDALEWMTLPLPLVDVIKLSDEELPLLTETGDLEEGSRRLEKQGVALVMITLGERGTFCRWRGETFTVPAFPTRVADTNGAGDTFMGAVLHRLCRRGEKPLEGLELAELREIVVFANRAASLTCSRSGAIPAMPTLAEVEGAL
;
A
#
# COMPACT_ATOMS: atom_id res chain seq x y z
N TYR A 1 -11.20 -8.43 -18.28
CA TYR A 1 -11.48 -8.79 -16.87
C TYR A 1 -11.12 -7.65 -15.92
N LEU A 2 -9.84 -7.21 -15.81
CA LEU A 2 -9.43 -6.17 -14.81
C LEU A 2 -10.22 -4.87 -14.97
N ARG A 3 -10.41 -4.37 -16.20
CA ARG A 3 -11.25 -3.19 -16.46
C ARG A 3 -12.68 -3.40 -15.96
N GLN A 4 -13.29 -4.55 -16.27
CA GLN A 4 -14.63 -4.88 -15.84
C GLN A 4 -14.76 -4.89 -14.29
N VAL A 5 -13.76 -5.44 -13.58
CA VAL A 5 -13.74 -5.42 -12.11
C VAL A 5 -13.70 -3.99 -11.57
N LEU A 6 -12.92 -3.09 -12.17
CA LEU A 6 -12.90 -1.67 -11.80
C LEU A 6 -14.27 -1.02 -12.03
N GLU A 7 -14.88 -1.23 -13.20
CA GLU A 7 -16.21 -0.72 -13.55
C GLU A 7 -17.29 -1.19 -12.57
N GLU A 8 -17.34 -2.50 -12.29
CA GLU A 8 -18.29 -3.11 -11.36
C GLU A 8 -18.16 -2.57 -9.92
N ASN A 9 -16.98 -2.12 -9.54
CA ASN A 9 -16.72 -1.51 -8.24
C ASN A 9 -16.78 0.03 -8.25
N GLY A 10 -17.18 0.64 -9.35
CA GLY A 10 -17.34 2.09 -9.47
C GLY A 10 -16.01 2.87 -9.42
N VAL A 11 -14.90 2.21 -9.75
CA VAL A 11 -13.57 2.83 -9.81
C VAL A 11 -13.40 3.47 -11.19
N ASP A 12 -13.08 4.77 -11.20
CA ASP A 12 -12.71 5.44 -12.44
C ASP A 12 -11.40 4.84 -12.97
N HIS A 13 -11.45 4.36 -14.19
CA HIS A 13 -10.33 3.73 -14.87
C HIS A 13 -9.91 4.47 -16.14
N SER A 14 -10.26 5.74 -16.25
CA SER A 14 -9.88 6.59 -17.38
C SER A 14 -8.36 6.68 -17.58
N GLY A 15 -7.59 6.57 -16.50
CA GLY A 15 -6.14 6.49 -16.53
C GLY A 15 -5.58 5.09 -16.82
N LEU A 16 -6.43 4.05 -16.96
CA LEU A 16 -5.97 2.69 -17.29
C LEU A 16 -5.65 2.57 -18.77
N GLN A 17 -4.39 2.41 -19.07
CA GLN A 17 -3.89 2.24 -20.42
C GLN A 17 -3.92 0.78 -20.86
N ILE A 18 -4.00 0.56 -22.17
CA ILE A 18 -3.92 -0.76 -22.79
C ILE A 18 -2.64 -0.80 -23.62
N ALA A 19 -1.77 -1.77 -23.32
CA ALA A 19 -0.58 -2.07 -24.10
C ALA A 19 -0.81 -3.31 -24.98
N ASP A 20 0.03 -3.48 -25.99
CA ASP A 20 0.02 -4.67 -26.83
C ASP A 20 0.58 -5.91 -26.11
N SER A 21 1.38 -5.69 -25.08
CA SER A 21 1.96 -6.76 -24.27
C SER A 21 0.93 -7.42 -23.35
N PRO A 22 1.08 -8.71 -23.05
CA PRO A 22 0.23 -9.41 -22.09
C PRO A 22 0.27 -8.79 -20.69
N THR A 23 -0.82 -8.87 -19.96
CA THR A 23 -0.86 -8.52 -18.53
C THR A 23 0.11 -9.41 -17.75
N THR A 24 0.79 -8.83 -16.74
CA THR A 24 1.61 -9.59 -15.80
C THR A 24 0.81 -10.71 -15.13
N MET A 25 1.38 -11.89 -15.09
CA MET A 25 0.80 -13.06 -14.42
C MET A 25 1.60 -13.42 -13.18
N ALA A 26 0.92 -13.65 -12.07
CA ALA A 26 1.48 -14.24 -10.87
C ALA A 26 1.01 -15.70 -10.77
N ILE A 27 1.94 -16.64 -10.89
CA ILE A 27 1.67 -18.06 -10.72
C ILE A 27 1.97 -18.39 -9.28
N VAL A 28 0.95 -18.85 -8.55
CA VAL A 28 1.08 -19.30 -7.17
C VAL A 28 1.09 -20.82 -7.15
N SER A 29 2.18 -21.40 -6.65
CA SER A 29 2.29 -22.84 -6.41
C SER A 29 2.25 -23.08 -4.92
N VAL A 30 1.43 -24.04 -4.50
CA VAL A 30 1.32 -24.49 -3.11
C VAL A 30 1.88 -25.90 -3.04
N ASP A 31 2.88 -26.13 -2.20
CA ASP A 31 3.47 -27.45 -2.03
C ASP A 31 2.66 -28.35 -1.08
N GLY A 32 3.12 -29.59 -0.87
CA GLY A 32 2.45 -30.57 -0.01
C GLY A 32 2.43 -30.19 1.48
N THR A 33 3.19 -29.18 1.91
CA THR A 33 3.22 -28.63 3.27
C THR A 33 2.34 -27.40 3.43
N GLY A 34 1.78 -26.88 2.32
CA GLY A 34 1.00 -25.63 2.28
C GLY A 34 1.85 -24.37 2.08
N GLU A 35 3.17 -24.53 1.87
CA GLU A 35 4.05 -23.40 1.57
C GLU A 35 3.79 -22.87 0.16
N ARG A 36 3.73 -21.53 0.04
CA ARG A 36 3.43 -20.85 -1.23
C ARG A 36 4.71 -20.33 -1.86
N SER A 37 4.89 -20.62 -3.16
CA SER A 37 5.92 -20.02 -3.99
C SER A 37 5.26 -19.20 -5.10
N PHE A 38 5.91 -18.10 -5.48
CA PHE A 38 5.42 -17.17 -6.49
C PHE A 38 6.39 -17.12 -7.66
N ARG A 39 5.85 -17.21 -8.86
CA ARG A 39 6.58 -16.93 -10.10
C ARG A 39 5.85 -15.84 -10.87
N PHE A 40 6.55 -14.79 -11.22
CA PHE A 40 5.99 -13.68 -11.99
C PHE A 40 6.45 -13.74 -13.44
N ILE A 41 5.49 -13.62 -14.35
CA ILE A 41 5.73 -13.38 -15.77
C ILE A 41 5.31 -11.94 -16.00
N ARG A 42 6.31 -11.04 -16.06
CA ARG A 42 6.08 -9.59 -16.19
C ARG A 42 5.62 -9.25 -17.62
N GLY A 43 4.78 -8.24 -17.72
CA GLY A 43 4.19 -7.81 -19.00
C GLY A 43 3.97 -6.30 -19.02
N ALA A 44 2.81 -5.86 -19.47
CA ALA A 44 2.44 -4.47 -19.73
C ALA A 44 2.70 -3.51 -18.58
N ASP A 45 2.62 -3.96 -17.32
CA ASP A 45 2.90 -3.14 -16.13
C ASP A 45 4.35 -2.65 -16.03
N CYS A 46 5.27 -3.22 -16.81
CA CYS A 46 6.66 -2.79 -16.88
C CYS A 46 6.92 -1.73 -17.97
N GLU A 47 5.96 -1.45 -18.83
CA GLU A 47 6.15 -0.66 -20.06
C GLU A 47 5.73 0.79 -19.91
N MET A 48 4.98 1.15 -18.87
CA MET A 48 4.53 2.52 -18.62
C MET A 48 5.71 3.47 -18.53
N VAL A 49 5.77 4.46 -19.41
CA VAL A 49 6.78 5.51 -19.43
C VAL A 49 6.26 6.80 -18.78
N PRO A 50 7.10 7.75 -18.37
CA PRO A 50 6.64 9.01 -17.79
C PRO A 50 5.67 9.79 -18.70
N GLU A 51 5.83 9.67 -20.01
CA GLU A 51 5.00 10.31 -21.03
C GLU A 51 3.57 9.75 -21.08
N ASP A 52 3.35 8.55 -20.59
CA ASP A 52 2.04 7.90 -20.49
C ASP A 52 1.23 8.42 -19.28
N VAL A 53 1.88 9.08 -18.34
CA VAL A 53 1.23 9.54 -17.10
C VAL A 53 0.41 10.79 -17.36
N ASP A 54 -0.86 10.76 -16.97
CA ASP A 54 -1.67 11.98 -16.86
C ASP A 54 -1.21 12.76 -15.61
N GLU A 55 -0.27 13.68 -15.83
CA GLU A 55 0.30 14.50 -14.78
C GLU A 55 -0.77 15.43 -14.14
N ALA A 56 -1.74 15.92 -14.92
CA ALA A 56 -2.81 16.75 -14.40
C ALA A 56 -3.72 15.98 -13.44
N LEU A 57 -4.05 14.72 -13.77
CA LEU A 57 -4.79 13.83 -12.89
C LEU A 57 -4.01 13.58 -11.59
N ALA A 58 -2.71 13.30 -11.69
CA ALA A 58 -1.87 13.08 -10.51
C ALA A 58 -1.81 14.31 -9.60
N GLN A 59 -1.69 15.52 -10.18
CA GLN A 59 -1.60 16.79 -9.45
C GLN A 59 -2.94 17.28 -8.87
N SER A 60 -4.07 16.86 -9.42
CA SER A 60 -5.41 17.21 -8.94
C SER A 60 -6.04 16.18 -8.01
N SER A 61 -5.39 15.06 -7.79
CA SER A 61 -5.84 14.01 -6.87
C SER A 61 -5.67 14.46 -5.41
N LYS A 62 -6.50 13.92 -4.50
CA LYS A 62 -6.31 14.12 -3.06
C LYS A 62 -5.15 13.29 -2.50
N ILE A 63 -5.01 12.09 -3.03
CA ILE A 63 -4.02 11.10 -2.60
C ILE A 63 -3.48 10.39 -3.83
N LEU A 64 -2.16 10.32 -3.95
CA LEU A 64 -1.47 9.41 -4.84
C LEU A 64 -1.00 8.21 -4.04
N HIS A 65 -1.36 7.00 -4.47
CA HIS A 65 -0.87 5.76 -3.85
C HIS A 65 -0.08 4.92 -4.84
N PHE A 66 1.03 4.35 -4.39
CA PHE A 66 1.84 3.41 -5.18
C PHE A 66 2.50 2.34 -4.30
N GLY A 67 2.96 1.27 -4.96
CA GLY A 67 3.72 0.19 -4.34
C GLY A 67 5.09 0.00 -4.98
N SER A 68 5.89 -0.96 -4.48
CA SER A 68 7.24 -1.18 -5.00
C SER A 68 7.30 -2.06 -6.26
N VAL A 69 6.21 -2.71 -6.65
CA VAL A 69 6.20 -3.58 -7.83
C VAL A 69 6.58 -2.81 -9.10
N SER A 70 6.07 -1.59 -9.27
CA SER A 70 6.43 -0.72 -10.38
C SER A 70 7.87 -0.17 -10.31
N LEU A 71 8.50 -0.24 -9.13
CA LEU A 71 9.91 0.17 -8.94
C LEU A 71 10.92 -0.92 -9.31
N THR A 72 10.46 -2.15 -9.58
CA THR A 72 11.34 -3.31 -9.80
C THR A 72 12.10 -3.25 -11.11
N GLN A 73 11.55 -2.62 -12.14
CA GLN A 73 12.11 -2.62 -13.49
C GLN A 73 11.97 -1.29 -14.23
N GLY A 74 12.99 -0.96 -15.00
CA GLY A 74 13.06 -0.14 -16.19
C GLY A 74 12.25 1.16 -16.19
N VAL A 75 11.46 1.31 -17.23
CA VAL A 75 10.72 2.54 -17.54
C VAL A 75 9.56 2.79 -16.57
N ALA A 76 8.88 1.74 -16.11
CA ALA A 76 7.80 1.85 -15.12
C ALA A 76 8.27 2.45 -13.78
N ARG A 77 9.52 2.18 -13.39
CA ARG A 77 10.17 2.84 -12.25
C ARG A 77 10.26 4.34 -12.46
N SER A 78 10.72 4.76 -13.63
CA SER A 78 10.84 6.18 -13.96
C SER A 78 9.49 6.87 -13.96
N ALA A 79 8.46 6.23 -14.52
CA ALA A 79 7.09 6.73 -14.50
C ALA A 79 6.56 6.88 -13.07
N THR A 80 6.76 5.87 -12.21
CA THR A 80 6.31 5.91 -10.81
C THR A 80 6.97 7.06 -10.04
N ILE A 81 8.30 7.21 -10.15
CA ILE A 81 9.02 8.29 -9.47
C ILE A 81 8.65 9.67 -10.04
N PHE A 82 8.45 9.77 -11.34
CA PHE A 82 7.97 11.00 -11.99
C PHE A 82 6.60 11.41 -11.42
N THR A 83 5.65 10.48 -11.38
CA THR A 83 4.30 10.71 -10.86
C THR A 83 4.32 11.11 -9.38
N ALA A 84 5.09 10.40 -8.54
CA ALA A 84 5.22 10.71 -7.12
C ALA A 84 5.81 12.12 -6.90
N ARG A 85 6.81 12.53 -7.70
CA ARG A 85 7.38 13.89 -7.65
C ARG A 85 6.38 14.97 -8.07
N ALA A 86 5.62 14.73 -9.13
CA ALA A 86 4.60 15.64 -9.61
C ALA A 86 3.51 15.88 -8.56
N ALA A 87 2.99 14.79 -7.98
CA ALA A 87 2.00 14.82 -6.90
C ALA A 87 2.53 15.54 -5.65
N HIS A 88 3.71 15.16 -5.17
CA HIS A 88 4.34 15.79 -4.00
C HIS A 88 4.56 17.29 -4.20
N LYS A 89 5.06 17.71 -5.38
CA LYS A 89 5.26 19.13 -5.72
C LYS A 89 3.95 19.92 -5.76
N ALA A 90 2.84 19.28 -6.13
CA ALA A 90 1.51 19.89 -6.15
C ALA A 90 0.84 19.90 -4.76
N GLY A 91 1.45 19.31 -3.73
CA GLY A 91 0.89 19.23 -2.38
C GLY A 91 -0.16 18.13 -2.23
N VAL A 92 -0.23 17.20 -3.18
CA VAL A 92 -1.01 15.97 -3.08
C VAL A 92 -0.40 15.05 -2.05
N LEU A 93 -1.20 14.43 -1.18
CA LEU A 93 -0.73 13.45 -0.22
C LEU A 93 -0.19 12.22 -0.93
N VAL A 94 1.07 11.89 -0.69
CA VAL A 94 1.72 10.72 -1.30
C VAL A 94 1.74 9.56 -0.31
N SER A 95 1.16 8.45 -0.70
CA SER A 95 1.00 7.23 0.08
C SER A 95 1.79 6.08 -0.55
N TYR A 96 2.48 5.31 0.27
CA TYR A 96 3.35 4.23 -0.18
C TYR A 96 3.12 2.95 0.65
N ASP A 97 2.95 1.83 -0.05
CA ASP A 97 3.02 0.47 0.50
C ASP A 97 4.15 -0.28 -0.23
N PRO A 98 5.31 -0.50 0.38
CA PRO A 98 6.41 -1.23 -0.24
C PRO A 98 5.97 -2.57 -0.83
N ASN A 99 5.19 -3.32 -0.08
CA ASN A 99 4.65 -4.61 -0.50
C ASN A 99 5.73 -5.49 -1.16
N TYR A 100 6.82 -5.70 -0.43
CA TYR A 100 8.04 -6.33 -0.92
C TYR A 100 7.81 -7.75 -1.42
N ARG A 101 8.24 -8.01 -2.64
CA ARG A 101 8.19 -9.33 -3.28
C ARG A 101 9.58 -9.73 -3.72
N PRO A 102 10.33 -10.51 -2.92
CA PRO A 102 11.72 -10.88 -3.20
C PRO A 102 11.94 -11.39 -4.63
N ALA A 103 11.01 -12.19 -5.15
CA ALA A 103 11.10 -12.79 -6.48
C ALA A 103 11.05 -11.79 -7.65
N LEU A 104 10.69 -10.53 -7.40
CA LEU A 104 10.64 -9.48 -8.42
C LEU A 104 11.95 -8.67 -8.51
N TRP A 105 12.85 -8.82 -7.56
CA TRP A 105 14.06 -8.02 -7.49
C TRP A 105 15.28 -8.85 -7.91
N ARG A 106 16.22 -8.22 -8.60
CA ARG A 106 17.48 -8.89 -9.00
C ARG A 106 18.33 -9.24 -7.78
N THR A 107 18.39 -8.33 -6.82
CA THR A 107 19.12 -8.50 -5.56
C THR A 107 18.40 -7.78 -4.43
N LYS A 108 18.66 -8.17 -3.18
CA LYS A 108 18.20 -7.45 -1.99
C LYS A 108 18.70 -6.01 -1.95
N ARG A 109 19.90 -5.76 -2.49
CA ARG A 109 20.50 -4.43 -2.60
C ARG A 109 19.69 -3.53 -3.56
N ASP A 110 19.33 -4.08 -4.74
CA ASP A 110 18.48 -3.33 -5.69
C ASP A 110 17.13 -2.99 -5.05
N ALA A 111 16.52 -3.95 -4.32
CA ALA A 111 15.28 -3.71 -3.61
C ALA A 111 15.42 -2.56 -2.61
N LEU A 112 16.43 -2.60 -1.75
CA LEU A 112 16.69 -1.56 -0.76
C LEU A 112 16.87 -0.19 -1.43
N GLU A 113 17.73 -0.10 -2.44
CA GLU A 113 18.02 1.15 -3.14
C GLU A 113 16.74 1.79 -3.71
N TRP A 114 15.94 1.00 -4.45
CA TRP A 114 14.78 1.54 -5.15
C TRP A 114 13.54 1.70 -4.28
N MET A 115 13.40 0.91 -3.23
CA MET A 115 12.30 1.05 -2.28
C MET A 115 12.49 2.23 -1.31
N THR A 116 13.75 2.61 -1.03
CA THR A 116 14.04 3.77 -0.17
C THR A 116 14.09 5.10 -0.93
N LEU A 117 14.37 5.06 -2.24
CA LEU A 117 14.47 6.26 -3.08
C LEU A 117 13.25 7.20 -2.99
N PRO A 118 12.00 6.73 -2.99
CA PRO A 118 10.83 7.60 -2.94
C PRO A 118 10.50 8.13 -1.53
N LEU A 119 11.11 7.63 -0.45
CA LEU A 119 10.75 7.99 0.92
C LEU A 119 10.69 9.50 1.20
N PRO A 120 11.60 10.34 0.67
CA PRO A 120 11.51 11.80 0.85
C PRO A 120 10.29 12.46 0.19
N LEU A 121 9.56 11.72 -0.66
CA LEU A 121 8.33 12.20 -1.32
C LEU A 121 7.06 11.69 -0.63
N VAL A 122 7.20 10.78 0.35
CA VAL A 122 6.10 10.02 0.94
C VAL A 122 5.63 10.67 2.24
N ASP A 123 4.33 10.93 2.35
CA ASP A 123 3.69 11.43 3.56
C ASP A 123 3.18 10.31 4.46
N VAL A 124 2.64 9.24 3.86
CA VAL A 124 2.05 8.09 4.56
C VAL A 124 2.66 6.81 4.07
N ILE A 125 3.24 6.03 4.96
CA ILE A 125 3.74 4.69 4.65
C ILE A 125 3.02 3.63 5.46
N LYS A 126 2.67 2.52 4.83
CA LYS A 126 2.30 1.27 5.51
C LYS A 126 3.28 0.20 5.09
N LEU A 127 3.78 -0.55 6.03
CA LEU A 127 4.67 -1.70 5.81
C LEU A 127 4.38 -2.79 6.84
N SER A 128 4.85 -4.00 6.59
CA SER A 128 4.82 -5.07 7.59
C SER A 128 6.03 -4.99 8.52
N ASP A 129 5.97 -5.68 9.66
CA ASP A 129 7.11 -5.84 10.57
C ASP A 129 8.27 -6.60 9.92
N GLU A 130 7.99 -7.47 8.94
CA GLU A 130 9.02 -8.15 8.14
C GLU A 130 9.73 -7.20 7.15
N GLU A 131 9.02 -6.17 6.67
CA GLU A 131 9.57 -5.18 5.75
C GLU A 131 10.36 -4.07 6.46
N LEU A 132 10.03 -3.80 7.72
CA LEU A 132 10.68 -2.74 8.50
C LEU A 132 12.21 -2.85 8.52
N PRO A 133 12.82 -4.00 8.84
CA PRO A 133 14.28 -4.12 8.84
C PRO A 133 14.92 -3.98 7.45
N LEU A 134 14.17 -4.21 6.39
CA LEU A 134 14.66 -3.98 5.03
C LEU A 134 14.85 -2.49 4.74
N LEU A 135 13.90 -1.65 5.17
CA LEU A 135 13.92 -0.21 4.87
C LEU A 135 14.68 0.61 5.92
N THR A 136 14.85 0.08 7.13
CA THR A 136 15.37 0.83 8.26
C THR A 136 16.59 0.21 8.95
N GLU A 137 17.03 -0.96 8.49
CA GLU A 137 18.14 -1.73 9.09
C GLU A 137 17.90 -2.12 10.56
N THR A 138 16.67 -2.06 11.05
CA THR A 138 16.28 -2.47 12.40
C THR A 138 14.87 -3.05 12.42
N GLY A 139 14.66 -4.09 13.24
CA GLY A 139 13.33 -4.66 13.52
C GLY A 139 12.65 -4.02 14.72
N ASP A 140 13.30 -3.09 15.41
CA ASP A 140 12.68 -2.34 16.51
C ASP A 140 11.67 -1.34 15.95
N LEU A 141 10.42 -1.42 16.41
CA LEU A 141 9.31 -0.63 15.88
C LEU A 141 9.48 0.86 16.14
N GLU A 142 9.96 1.23 17.33
CA GLU A 142 10.18 2.61 17.72
C GLU A 142 11.33 3.24 16.93
N GLU A 143 12.46 2.57 16.87
CA GLU A 143 13.62 3.06 16.15
C GLU A 143 13.39 3.07 14.64
N GLY A 144 12.82 2.00 14.07
CA GLY A 144 12.55 1.90 12.64
C GLY A 144 11.55 2.95 12.18
N SER A 145 10.42 3.11 12.89
CA SER A 145 9.43 4.16 12.55
C SER A 145 10.01 5.56 12.69
N ARG A 146 10.89 5.81 13.70
CA ARG A 146 11.59 7.07 13.85
C ARG A 146 12.56 7.36 12.70
N ARG A 147 13.22 6.33 12.15
CA ARG A 147 14.09 6.49 10.96
C ARG A 147 13.28 6.89 9.74
N LEU A 148 12.10 6.31 9.53
CA LEU A 148 11.20 6.70 8.44
C LEU A 148 10.67 8.13 8.63
N GLU A 149 10.25 8.50 9.83
CA GLU A 149 9.82 9.87 10.16
C GLU A 149 10.92 10.90 9.85
N LYS A 150 12.19 10.59 10.17
CA LYS A 150 13.35 11.44 9.83
C LYS A 150 13.61 11.59 8.33
N GLN A 151 13.11 10.67 7.52
CA GLN A 151 13.19 10.74 6.05
C GLN A 151 12.05 11.56 5.43
N GLY A 152 11.14 12.12 6.25
CA GLY A 152 10.05 12.97 5.80
C GLY A 152 8.67 12.34 5.90
N VAL A 153 8.56 11.05 6.24
CA VAL A 153 7.27 10.36 6.34
C VAL A 153 6.51 10.87 7.57
N ALA A 154 5.34 11.46 7.34
CA ALA A 154 4.53 12.05 8.42
C ALA A 154 3.76 10.99 9.23
N LEU A 155 3.23 9.97 8.57
CA LEU A 155 2.50 8.86 9.20
C LEU A 155 3.12 7.53 8.82
N VAL A 156 3.63 6.80 9.81
CA VAL A 156 4.16 5.44 9.66
C VAL A 156 3.20 4.45 10.31
N MET A 157 2.78 3.45 9.56
CA MET A 157 1.95 2.33 10.03
C MET A 157 2.67 1.02 9.76
N ILE A 158 2.87 0.22 10.82
CA ILE A 158 3.52 -1.09 10.74
C ILE A 158 2.51 -2.15 11.12
N THR A 159 2.09 -2.96 10.16
CA THR A 159 1.16 -4.07 10.40
C THR A 159 1.89 -5.26 11.02
N LEU A 160 1.33 -5.83 12.10
CA LEU A 160 1.94 -6.84 12.95
C LEU A 160 1.14 -8.17 12.93
N GLY A 161 0.37 -8.40 11.87
CA GLY A 161 -0.52 -9.55 11.74
C GLY A 161 -1.58 -9.57 12.85
N GLU A 162 -1.67 -10.68 13.59
CA GLU A 162 -2.64 -10.85 14.69
C GLU A 162 -2.42 -9.89 15.88
N ARG A 163 -1.26 -9.26 15.97
CA ARG A 163 -0.96 -8.26 17.00
C ARG A 163 -1.52 -6.86 16.67
N GLY A 164 -2.04 -6.66 15.45
CA GLY A 164 -2.63 -5.39 15.02
C GLY A 164 -1.68 -4.47 14.29
N THR A 165 -1.71 -3.17 14.59
CA THR A 165 -0.94 -2.16 13.86
C THR A 165 -0.27 -1.20 14.84
N PHE A 166 1.05 -1.06 14.72
CA PHE A 166 1.83 -0.01 15.36
C PHE A 166 1.85 1.23 14.46
N CYS A 167 1.68 2.40 15.06
CA CYS A 167 1.66 3.68 14.35
C CYS A 167 2.61 4.68 15.00
N ARG A 168 3.25 5.52 14.15
CA ARG A 168 3.94 6.74 14.57
C ARG A 168 3.33 7.94 13.83
N TRP A 169 2.99 8.95 14.61
CA TRP A 169 2.42 10.21 14.13
C TRP A 169 2.92 11.38 14.97
N ARG A 170 3.60 12.35 14.34
CA ARG A 170 4.12 13.55 15.00
C ARG A 170 4.95 13.26 16.26
N GLY A 171 5.83 12.26 16.16
CA GLY A 171 6.69 11.85 17.27
C GLY A 171 6.03 10.94 18.32
N GLU A 172 4.70 10.85 18.34
CA GLU A 172 3.96 9.97 19.23
C GLU A 172 3.77 8.59 18.61
N THR A 173 3.75 7.54 19.45
CA THR A 173 3.52 6.16 19.00
C THR A 173 2.36 5.53 19.75
N PHE A 174 1.68 4.61 19.06
CA PHE A 174 0.61 3.81 19.64
C PHE A 174 0.40 2.52 18.87
N THR A 175 -0.23 1.57 19.51
CA THR A 175 -0.67 0.33 18.86
C THR A 175 -2.17 0.18 18.94
N VAL A 176 -2.77 -0.30 17.85
CA VAL A 176 -4.19 -0.70 17.79
C VAL A 176 -4.22 -2.21 17.60
N PRO A 177 -4.84 -2.98 18.50
CA PRO A 177 -4.91 -4.42 18.38
C PRO A 177 -5.71 -4.88 17.14
N ALA A 178 -5.40 -6.05 16.63
CA ALA A 178 -6.22 -6.69 15.61
C ALA A 178 -7.55 -7.20 16.19
N PHE A 179 -8.52 -7.41 15.32
CA PHE A 179 -9.74 -8.09 15.71
C PHE A 179 -9.56 -9.60 15.66
N PRO A 180 -10.04 -10.35 16.68
CA PRO A 180 -10.02 -11.81 16.66
C PRO A 180 -10.73 -12.32 15.41
N THR A 181 -10.03 -13.13 14.62
CA THR A 181 -10.52 -13.58 13.30
C THR A 181 -10.15 -15.03 13.06
N ARG A 182 -11.12 -15.81 12.58
CA ARG A 182 -10.81 -17.12 12.02
C ARG A 182 -10.26 -16.92 10.61
N VAL A 183 -8.95 -17.05 10.48
CA VAL A 183 -8.25 -16.82 9.21
C VAL A 183 -8.58 -17.93 8.21
N ALA A 184 -9.12 -17.56 7.06
CA ALA A 184 -9.29 -18.40 5.88
C ALA A 184 -8.17 -18.17 4.86
N ASP A 185 -7.82 -16.89 4.61
CA ASP A 185 -6.76 -16.47 3.69
C ASP A 185 -6.23 -15.10 4.13
N THR A 186 -4.95 -14.85 3.96
CA THR A 186 -4.33 -13.54 4.27
C THR A 186 -4.10 -12.66 3.05
N ASN A 187 -4.42 -13.17 1.85
CA ASN A 187 -4.25 -12.41 0.60
C ASN A 187 -5.12 -11.15 0.61
N GLY A 188 -4.52 -10.01 0.27
CA GLY A 188 -5.22 -8.74 0.18
C GLY A 188 -5.51 -8.06 1.53
N ALA A 189 -5.16 -8.67 2.67
CA ALA A 189 -5.38 -8.05 3.98
C ALA A 189 -4.64 -6.71 4.14
N GLY A 190 -3.37 -6.66 3.72
CA GLY A 190 -2.55 -5.44 3.71
C GLY A 190 -3.12 -4.37 2.77
N ASP A 191 -3.55 -4.79 1.57
CA ASP A 191 -4.16 -3.90 0.58
C ASP A 191 -5.49 -3.34 1.09
N THR A 192 -6.32 -4.19 1.72
CA THR A 192 -7.58 -3.77 2.35
C THR A 192 -7.35 -2.81 3.51
N PHE A 193 -6.36 -3.10 4.38
CA PHE A 193 -5.98 -2.19 5.46
C PHE A 193 -5.62 -0.80 4.89
N MET A 194 -4.72 -0.77 3.91
CA MET A 194 -4.29 0.50 3.32
C MET A 194 -5.43 1.21 2.60
N GLY A 195 -6.23 0.50 1.81
CA GLY A 195 -7.41 1.07 1.15
C GLY A 195 -8.40 1.68 2.14
N ALA A 196 -8.62 1.03 3.29
CA ALA A 196 -9.50 1.53 4.35
C ALA A 196 -8.94 2.81 5.01
N VAL A 197 -7.62 2.87 5.27
CA VAL A 197 -6.96 4.09 5.77
C VAL A 197 -7.12 5.23 4.75
N LEU A 198 -6.79 4.98 3.48
CA LEU A 198 -6.89 6.00 2.43
C LEU A 198 -8.34 6.48 2.23
N HIS A 199 -9.33 5.56 2.31
CA HIS A 199 -10.74 5.93 2.26
C HIS A 199 -11.10 6.93 3.37
N ARG A 200 -10.70 6.66 4.61
CA ARG A 200 -10.98 7.55 5.74
C ARG A 200 -10.24 8.88 5.64
N LEU A 201 -8.97 8.87 5.24
CA LEU A 201 -8.20 10.09 5.01
C LEU A 201 -8.80 10.95 3.89
N CYS A 202 -9.18 10.33 2.76
CA CYS A 202 -9.76 11.02 1.62
C CYS A 202 -11.06 11.79 1.95
N ARG A 203 -11.82 11.32 2.95
CA ARG A 203 -13.05 11.99 3.44
C ARG A 203 -12.80 13.23 4.28
N ARG A 204 -11.56 13.46 4.75
CA ARG A 204 -11.21 14.63 5.56
C ARG A 204 -11.06 15.94 4.78
N GLY A 205 -11.13 15.90 3.45
CA GLY A 205 -11.03 17.09 2.60
C GLY A 205 -9.77 17.09 1.73
N GLU A 206 -9.36 18.27 1.28
CA GLU A 206 -8.26 18.42 0.31
C GLU A 206 -6.87 18.17 0.93
N LYS A 207 -6.71 18.40 2.22
CA LYS A 207 -5.47 18.18 2.97
C LYS A 207 -5.69 17.15 4.09
N PRO A 208 -5.66 15.85 3.77
CA PRO A 208 -6.11 14.80 4.68
C PRO A 208 -5.38 14.73 6.03
N LEU A 209 -4.12 15.17 6.12
CA LEU A 209 -3.34 15.14 7.36
C LEU A 209 -3.41 16.45 8.16
N GLU A 210 -3.97 17.52 7.59
CA GLU A 210 -4.09 18.79 8.29
C GLU A 210 -5.15 18.67 9.41
N GLY A 211 -4.78 19.10 10.62
CA GLY A 211 -5.66 18.99 11.80
C GLY A 211 -6.03 17.56 12.21
N LEU A 212 -5.34 16.54 11.69
CA LEU A 212 -5.57 15.16 12.13
C LEU A 212 -5.09 14.97 13.57
N GLU A 213 -6.05 14.71 14.46
CA GLU A 213 -5.82 14.45 15.87
C GLU A 213 -5.51 12.95 16.11
N LEU A 214 -4.74 12.66 17.16
CA LEU A 214 -4.33 11.30 17.50
C LEU A 214 -5.54 10.37 17.76
N ALA A 215 -6.59 10.89 18.39
CA ALA A 215 -7.82 10.13 18.64
C ALA A 215 -8.51 9.71 17.35
N GLU A 216 -8.65 10.64 16.40
CA GLU A 216 -9.24 10.36 15.08
C GLU A 216 -8.37 9.37 14.29
N LEU A 217 -7.03 9.51 14.33
CA LEU A 217 -6.13 8.56 13.69
C LEU A 217 -6.30 7.14 14.25
N ARG A 218 -6.48 7.01 15.58
CA ARG A 218 -6.76 5.70 16.20
C ARG A 218 -8.06 5.09 15.66
N GLU A 219 -9.11 5.88 15.50
CA GLU A 219 -10.38 5.41 14.92
C GLU A 219 -10.21 4.95 13.46
N ILE A 220 -9.41 5.69 12.67
CA ILE A 220 -9.05 5.30 11.29
C ILE A 220 -8.34 3.94 11.29
N VAL A 221 -7.38 3.73 12.18
CA VAL A 221 -6.63 2.46 12.24
C VAL A 221 -7.50 1.32 12.77
N VAL A 222 -8.40 1.57 13.73
CA VAL A 222 -9.41 0.57 14.18
C VAL A 222 -10.28 0.13 13.01
N PHE A 223 -10.82 1.08 12.24
CA PHE A 223 -11.61 0.80 11.04
C PHE A 223 -10.81 -0.03 10.03
N ALA A 224 -9.55 0.32 9.78
CA ALA A 224 -8.69 -0.39 8.84
C ALA A 224 -8.33 -1.81 9.31
N ASN A 225 -8.04 -2.00 10.61
CA ASN A 225 -7.83 -3.33 11.20
C ASN A 225 -9.09 -4.19 11.07
N ARG A 226 -10.28 -3.61 11.23
CA ARG A 226 -11.55 -4.32 11.06
C ARG A 226 -11.75 -4.76 9.62
N ALA A 227 -11.53 -3.86 8.65
CA ALA A 227 -11.62 -4.19 7.24
C ALA A 227 -10.66 -5.34 6.86
N ALA A 228 -9.41 -5.26 7.29
CA ALA A 228 -8.42 -6.31 7.07
C ALA A 228 -8.84 -7.66 7.69
N SER A 229 -9.43 -7.63 8.90
CA SER A 229 -9.90 -8.84 9.58
C SER A 229 -11.04 -9.54 8.81
N LEU A 230 -11.96 -8.76 8.24
CA LEU A 230 -13.03 -9.29 7.39
C LEU A 230 -12.48 -9.92 6.10
N THR A 231 -11.49 -9.30 5.48
CA THR A 231 -10.77 -9.89 4.34
C THR A 231 -10.13 -11.21 4.72
N CYS A 232 -9.41 -11.27 5.84
CA CYS A 232 -8.78 -12.50 6.31
C CYS A 232 -9.77 -13.63 6.59
N SER A 233 -11.04 -13.35 6.90
CA SER A 233 -12.07 -14.33 7.18
C SER A 233 -12.63 -15.03 5.93
N ARG A 234 -12.25 -14.58 4.74
CA ARG A 234 -12.74 -15.06 3.44
C ARG A 234 -11.57 -15.54 2.57
N SER A 235 -11.86 -16.38 1.57
CA SER A 235 -10.85 -16.80 0.58
C SER A 235 -10.77 -15.85 -0.59
N GLY A 236 -9.56 -15.59 -1.06
CA GLY A 236 -9.28 -14.72 -2.21
C GLY A 236 -8.80 -13.32 -1.79
N ALA A 237 -8.48 -12.48 -2.78
CA ALA A 237 -8.07 -11.10 -2.55
C ALA A 237 -9.25 -10.14 -2.81
N ILE A 238 -9.43 -9.68 -4.05
CA ILE A 238 -10.52 -8.72 -4.40
C ILE A 238 -11.90 -9.24 -3.96
N PRO A 239 -12.30 -10.52 -4.21
CA PRO A 239 -13.60 -11.02 -3.77
C PRO A 239 -13.78 -11.11 -2.25
N ALA A 240 -12.68 -11.09 -1.49
CA ALA A 240 -12.71 -11.15 -0.03
C ALA A 240 -12.83 -9.77 0.62
N MET A 241 -12.58 -8.69 -0.12
CA MET A 241 -12.64 -7.33 0.40
C MET A 241 -14.06 -6.97 0.86
N PRO A 242 -14.22 -6.41 2.08
CA PRO A 242 -15.52 -6.05 2.60
C PRO A 242 -16.06 -4.76 1.98
N THR A 243 -17.37 -4.63 1.94
CA THR A 243 -18.03 -3.35 1.67
C THR A 243 -17.94 -2.42 2.89
N LEU A 244 -18.14 -1.12 2.66
CA LEU A 244 -18.17 -0.12 3.74
C LEU A 244 -19.22 -0.50 4.82
N ALA A 245 -20.41 -0.91 4.40
CA ALA A 245 -21.49 -1.30 5.31
C ALA A 245 -21.12 -2.52 6.18
N GLU A 246 -20.40 -3.50 5.64
CA GLU A 246 -19.92 -4.65 6.41
C GLU A 246 -18.88 -4.24 7.46
N VAL A 247 -17.97 -3.32 7.13
CA VAL A 247 -16.99 -2.83 8.11
C VAL A 247 -17.67 -2.04 9.22
N GLU A 248 -18.56 -1.10 8.87
CA GLU A 248 -19.27 -0.26 9.83
C GLU A 248 -20.24 -1.06 10.71
N GLY A 249 -20.91 -2.07 10.15
CA GLY A 249 -21.82 -2.94 10.91
C GLY A 249 -21.11 -3.93 11.84
N ALA A 250 -19.79 -4.06 11.71
CA ALA A 250 -18.97 -4.96 12.49
C ALA A 250 -18.09 -4.23 13.55
N LEU A 251 -18.12 -2.91 13.61
CA LEU A 251 -17.47 -2.09 14.64
C LEU A 251 -18.34 -2.01 15.89
#